data_945ec98214bb7d59f42f05ae7a226530
#
_entry.id   945ec98214bb7d59f42f05ae7a226530
#
_cell.length_a   1.000
_cell.length_b   1.000
_cell.length_c   1.000
_cell.angle_alpha   90.00
_cell.angle_beta   90.00
_cell.angle_gamma   90.00
#
_symmetry.space_group_name_H-M   'P 1'
#
loop_
_entity.id
_entity.type
_entity.pdbx_description
1 polymer ?
#
loop_
_entity_poly.entity_id
_entity_poly.type
_entity_poly.pdbx_seq_one_letter_code
_entity_poly.pdbx_strand_id
1 'polypeptide(L)'
;IKYGGNAMIDDELTQSFAEDIVLMKLVGMNPVVVHGGGPQIGALLEKLGIQSEFISGMRVTDAATMDVVEMVLGGTVNKTIVSLLNQAGGKAIGITGKDGGLIQARKMLMKDADGKTLDIGFVGEVESINRDVVDTLVSSDFIPVIAPIGVGSDGQSYNINADLVAGKIAEALHAEKLVLLTNVAGLQDKVGNVLTGLTTKQVDELIVDGTIYGGMLPKIQCALDAVKGGVTSSHIIDGRVEHAVLLEIFTDTGVGTLITNNQQAI
;
A
#
# COMPACT_ATOMS: atom_id res chain seq x y z
N ILE A 1 4.50 5.32 1.84
CA ILE A 1 5.12 4.29 0.98
C ILE A 1 4.38 2.98 1.22
N LYS A 2 3.83 2.38 0.16
CA LYS A 2 3.25 1.03 0.24
C LYS A 2 4.32 0.00 -0.11
N TYR A 3 4.60 -0.89 0.82
CA TYR A 3 5.59 -1.97 0.72
C TYR A 3 4.92 -3.33 0.60
N GLY A 4 5.26 -4.11 -0.43
CA GLY A 4 4.63 -5.40 -0.65
C GLY A 4 5.13 -6.11 -1.92
N GLY A 5 4.58 -7.28 -2.18
CA GLY A 5 4.97 -8.09 -3.33
C GLY A 5 6.33 -8.75 -3.16
N ASN A 6 7.06 -8.93 -4.26
CA ASN A 6 8.35 -9.62 -4.29
C ASN A 6 9.44 -8.89 -3.49
N ALA A 7 9.32 -7.55 -3.33
CA ALA A 7 10.22 -6.77 -2.48
C ALA A 7 10.26 -7.23 -1.01
N MET A 8 9.26 -8.02 -0.57
CA MET A 8 9.18 -8.55 0.80
C MET A 8 9.68 -10.00 0.94
N ILE A 9 10.15 -10.63 -0.13
CA ILE A 9 10.50 -12.07 -0.13
C ILE A 9 12.00 -12.25 -0.33
N ASP A 10 12.62 -11.36 -1.09
CA ASP A 10 14.04 -11.36 -1.39
C ASP A 10 14.84 -10.62 -0.30
N ASP A 11 15.86 -11.25 0.26
CA ASP A 11 16.62 -10.71 1.39
C ASP A 11 17.41 -9.44 1.01
N GLU A 12 17.97 -9.37 -0.20
CA GLU A 12 18.72 -8.21 -0.69
C GLU A 12 17.78 -7.01 -0.90
N LEU A 13 16.60 -7.26 -1.49
CA LEU A 13 15.58 -6.23 -1.69
C LEU A 13 14.98 -5.74 -0.37
N THR A 14 14.80 -6.62 0.62
CA THR A 14 14.29 -6.21 1.95
C THR A 14 15.31 -5.36 2.68
N GLN A 15 16.60 -5.69 2.60
CA GLN A 15 17.67 -4.90 3.19
C GLN A 15 17.78 -3.53 2.50
N SER A 16 17.80 -3.51 1.17
CA SER A 16 17.83 -2.29 0.36
C SER A 16 16.67 -1.36 0.70
N PHE A 17 15.44 -1.91 0.79
CA PHE A 17 14.27 -1.12 1.20
C PHE A 17 14.44 -0.50 2.60
N ALA A 18 14.93 -1.27 3.57
CA ALA A 18 15.13 -0.77 4.93
C ALA A 18 16.16 0.38 4.97
N GLU A 19 17.25 0.26 4.24
CA GLU A 19 18.27 1.29 4.10
C GLU A 19 17.70 2.57 3.45
N ASP A 20 16.89 2.43 2.40
CA ASP A 20 16.21 3.53 1.72
C ASP A 20 15.34 4.33 2.69
N ILE A 21 14.46 3.64 3.44
CA ILE A 21 13.55 4.28 4.39
C ILE A 21 14.30 4.99 5.51
N VAL A 22 15.35 4.36 6.04
CA VAL A 22 16.17 4.98 7.10
C VAL A 22 16.92 6.19 6.56
N LEU A 23 17.48 6.12 5.36
CA LEU A 23 18.18 7.27 4.75
C LEU A 23 17.21 8.43 4.51
N MET A 24 16.00 8.17 4.02
CA MET A 24 14.96 9.21 3.88
C MET A 24 14.71 9.92 5.21
N LYS A 25 14.59 9.15 6.31
CA LYS A 25 14.39 9.73 7.65
C LYS A 25 15.58 10.57 8.09
N LEU A 26 16.80 10.11 7.84
CA LEU A 26 18.05 10.81 8.20
C LEU A 26 18.22 12.16 7.46
N VAL A 27 17.74 12.26 6.22
CA VAL A 27 17.77 13.52 5.45
C VAL A 27 16.59 14.45 5.73
N GLY A 28 15.77 14.13 6.74
CA GLY A 28 14.70 15.00 7.22
C GLY A 28 13.33 14.75 6.62
N MET A 29 13.15 13.68 5.84
CA MET A 29 11.83 13.24 5.38
C MET A 29 11.11 12.46 6.48
N ASN A 30 9.79 12.35 6.36
CA ASN A 30 8.95 11.60 7.28
C ASN A 30 8.29 10.41 6.56
N PRO A 31 9.03 9.31 6.32
CA PRO A 31 8.46 8.13 5.69
C PRO A 31 7.45 7.44 6.62
N VAL A 32 6.30 7.08 6.05
CA VAL A 32 5.28 6.24 6.67
C VAL A 32 5.12 5.00 5.79
N VAL A 33 5.28 3.83 6.37
CA VAL A 33 5.22 2.55 5.63
C VAL A 33 3.88 1.88 5.88
N VAL A 34 3.18 1.54 4.81
CA VAL A 34 2.02 0.63 4.84
C VAL A 34 2.41 -0.65 4.13
N HIS A 35 2.28 -1.80 4.78
CA HIS A 35 2.75 -3.05 4.18
C HIS A 35 1.61 -3.98 3.75
N GLY A 36 1.88 -4.83 2.76
CA GLY A 36 1.06 -5.98 2.42
C GLY A 36 1.46 -7.23 3.22
N GLY A 37 1.10 -8.40 2.71
CA GLY A 37 1.44 -9.70 3.32
C GLY A 37 0.59 -10.85 2.77
N GLY A 38 0.01 -10.68 1.59
CA GLY A 38 -0.84 -11.70 0.96
C GLY A 38 -0.20 -13.08 0.83
N PRO A 39 1.06 -13.19 0.36
CA PRO A 39 1.77 -14.47 0.30
C PRO A 39 1.96 -15.12 1.67
N GLN A 40 2.30 -14.34 2.70
CA GLN A 40 2.52 -14.83 4.06
C GLN A 40 1.21 -15.32 4.70
N ILE A 41 0.10 -14.60 4.48
CA ILE A 41 -1.24 -15.04 4.88
C ILE A 41 -1.56 -16.38 4.18
N GLY A 42 -1.37 -16.47 2.86
CA GLY A 42 -1.62 -17.68 2.09
C GLY A 42 -0.83 -18.88 2.59
N ALA A 43 0.45 -18.69 2.87
CA ALA A 43 1.32 -19.75 3.38
C ALA A 43 0.88 -20.27 4.78
N LEU A 44 0.38 -19.39 5.66
CA LEU A 44 -0.12 -19.83 6.97
C LEU A 44 -1.49 -20.51 6.84
N LEU A 45 -2.41 -19.99 6.00
CA LEU A 45 -3.70 -20.64 5.73
C LEU A 45 -3.50 -22.06 5.18
N GLU A 46 -2.57 -22.25 4.23
CA GLU A 46 -2.24 -23.56 3.68
C GLU A 46 -1.75 -24.53 4.76
N LYS A 47 -0.83 -24.09 5.64
CA LYS A 47 -0.34 -24.89 6.78
C LYS A 47 -1.45 -25.29 7.75
N LEU A 48 -2.50 -24.46 7.88
CA LEU A 48 -3.66 -24.73 8.74
C LEU A 48 -4.76 -25.53 8.01
N GLY A 49 -4.58 -25.85 6.73
CA GLY A 49 -5.58 -26.54 5.92
C GLY A 49 -6.82 -25.69 5.57
N ILE A 50 -6.70 -24.35 5.67
CA ILE A 50 -7.77 -23.41 5.32
C ILE A 50 -7.60 -23.01 3.86
N GLN A 51 -8.64 -23.20 3.06
CA GLN A 51 -8.62 -22.82 1.65
C GLN A 51 -8.74 -21.31 1.49
N SER A 52 -7.95 -20.77 0.57
CA SER A 52 -7.92 -19.35 0.25
C SER A 52 -8.69 -19.09 -1.05
N GLU A 53 -9.70 -18.26 -1.00
CA GLU A 53 -10.49 -17.84 -2.16
C GLU A 53 -10.32 -16.35 -2.42
N PHE A 54 -10.36 -15.97 -3.71
CA PHE A 54 -10.26 -14.57 -4.12
C PHE A 54 -11.39 -14.19 -5.05
N ILE A 55 -12.01 -13.05 -4.81
CA ILE A 55 -13.02 -12.45 -5.67
C ILE A 55 -12.54 -11.05 -6.05
N SER A 56 -12.37 -10.80 -7.34
CA SER A 56 -11.86 -9.51 -7.89
C SER A 56 -10.58 -9.03 -7.21
N GLY A 57 -9.67 -9.97 -6.90
CA GLY A 57 -8.39 -9.66 -6.24
C GLY A 57 -8.45 -9.46 -4.72
N MET A 58 -9.65 -9.50 -4.12
CA MET A 58 -9.84 -9.45 -2.67
C MET A 58 -9.94 -10.88 -2.11
N ARG A 59 -9.21 -11.15 -1.02
CA ARG A 59 -9.29 -12.43 -0.33
C ARG A 59 -10.63 -12.53 0.42
N VAL A 60 -11.42 -13.52 0.10
CA VAL A 60 -12.60 -13.86 0.92
C VAL A 60 -12.12 -14.16 2.33
N THR A 61 -12.65 -13.47 3.31
CA THR A 61 -12.11 -13.45 4.68
C THR A 61 -13.22 -13.81 5.67
N ASP A 62 -13.40 -15.10 5.95
CA ASP A 62 -14.24 -15.56 7.05
C ASP A 62 -13.58 -15.32 8.41
N ALA A 63 -14.22 -15.70 9.52
CA ALA A 63 -13.70 -15.46 10.86
C ALA A 63 -12.34 -16.14 11.08
N ALA A 64 -12.18 -17.41 10.68
CA ALA A 64 -10.92 -18.13 10.83
C ALA A 64 -9.79 -17.51 9.98
N THR A 65 -10.12 -17.08 8.77
CA THR A 65 -9.19 -16.36 7.90
C THR A 65 -8.82 -14.99 8.49
N MET A 66 -9.78 -14.28 9.13
CA MET A 66 -9.49 -12.98 9.76
C MET A 66 -8.51 -13.11 10.93
N ASP A 67 -8.66 -14.16 11.75
CA ASP A 67 -7.69 -14.45 12.83
C ASP A 67 -6.28 -14.65 12.28
N VAL A 68 -6.15 -15.39 11.17
CA VAL A 68 -4.86 -15.59 10.48
C VAL A 68 -4.32 -14.27 9.93
N VAL A 69 -5.17 -13.45 9.33
CA VAL A 69 -4.79 -12.12 8.81
C VAL A 69 -4.24 -11.25 9.94
N GLU A 70 -4.90 -11.19 11.10
CA GLU A 70 -4.43 -10.42 12.24
C GLU A 70 -3.08 -10.93 12.76
N MET A 71 -2.92 -12.24 12.93
CA MET A 71 -1.64 -12.84 13.38
C MET A 71 -0.51 -12.55 12.40
N VAL A 72 -0.75 -12.71 11.12
CA VAL A 72 0.30 -12.54 10.09
C VAL A 72 0.63 -11.08 9.87
N LEU A 73 -0.36 -10.23 9.61
CA LEU A 73 -0.10 -8.83 9.30
C LEU A 73 0.33 -8.04 10.53
N GLY A 74 -0.39 -8.15 11.65
CA GLY A 74 -0.09 -7.39 12.87
C GLY A 74 1.11 -7.93 13.65
N GLY A 75 1.36 -9.23 13.55
CA GLY A 75 2.46 -9.91 14.24
C GLY A 75 3.68 -10.13 13.34
N THR A 76 3.66 -11.16 12.53
CA THR A 76 4.86 -11.64 11.83
C THR A 76 5.41 -10.61 10.84
N VAL A 77 4.60 -10.19 9.86
CA VAL A 77 5.06 -9.29 8.78
C VAL A 77 5.44 -7.92 9.33
N ASN A 78 4.55 -7.32 10.11
CA ASN A 78 4.78 -6.00 10.69
C ASN A 78 6.06 -5.96 11.52
N LYS A 79 6.25 -6.92 12.42
CA LYS A 79 7.42 -6.94 13.32
C LYS A 79 8.72 -7.32 12.60
N THR A 80 8.66 -8.09 11.53
CA THR A 80 9.82 -8.31 10.65
C THR A 80 10.29 -7.01 10.00
N ILE A 81 9.37 -6.22 9.44
CA ILE A 81 9.71 -4.92 8.83
C ILE A 81 10.26 -3.95 9.88
N VAL A 82 9.62 -3.87 11.05
CA VAL A 82 10.12 -3.04 12.17
C VAL A 82 11.54 -3.43 12.57
N SER A 83 11.81 -4.74 12.69
CA SER A 83 13.14 -5.24 13.03
C SER A 83 14.18 -4.86 11.98
N LEU A 84 13.88 -5.00 10.69
CA LEU A 84 14.77 -4.62 9.58
C LEU A 84 15.11 -3.12 9.62
N LEU A 85 14.10 -2.26 9.76
CA LEU A 85 14.30 -0.82 9.86
C LEU A 85 15.14 -0.43 11.08
N ASN A 86 14.91 -1.06 12.23
CA ASN A 86 15.69 -0.81 13.44
C ASN A 86 17.14 -1.30 13.31
N GLN A 87 17.36 -2.46 12.65
CA GLN A 87 18.72 -2.96 12.35
C GLN A 87 19.47 -2.06 11.38
N ALA A 88 18.78 -1.43 10.43
CA ALA A 88 19.34 -0.42 9.54
C ALA A 88 19.61 0.94 10.23
N GLY A 89 19.33 1.06 11.53
CA GLY A 89 19.59 2.28 12.33
C GLY A 89 18.41 3.25 12.44
N GLY A 90 17.22 2.86 11.97
CA GLY A 90 16.00 3.63 12.14
C GLY A 90 15.36 3.47 13.53
N LYS A 91 14.33 4.25 13.80
CA LYS A 91 13.44 4.09 14.97
C LYS A 91 12.05 3.77 14.48
N ALA A 92 11.77 2.51 14.17
CA ALA A 92 10.48 2.08 13.64
C ALA A 92 9.55 1.58 14.75
N ILE A 93 8.26 1.91 14.62
CA ILE A 93 7.16 1.38 15.43
C ILE A 93 6.13 0.76 14.50
N GLY A 94 5.76 -0.49 14.81
CA GLY A 94 4.71 -1.22 14.10
C GLY A 94 3.37 -1.15 14.81
N ILE A 95 2.35 -0.76 14.05
CA ILE A 95 0.95 -0.66 14.48
C ILE A 95 0.03 -1.27 13.43
N THR A 96 -1.20 -1.54 13.85
CA THR A 96 -2.33 -1.86 12.97
C THR A 96 -3.30 -0.69 12.92
N GLY A 97 -4.27 -0.72 12.04
CA GLY A 97 -5.31 0.29 12.02
C GLY A 97 -6.23 0.28 13.26
N LYS A 98 -6.16 -0.78 14.09
CA LYS A 98 -6.89 -0.85 15.37
C LYS A 98 -6.26 0.04 16.45
N ASP A 99 -4.93 0.22 16.39
CA ASP A 99 -4.17 0.98 17.38
C ASP A 99 -4.56 2.46 17.33
N GLY A 100 -5.06 2.97 18.44
CA GLY A 100 -5.56 4.35 18.54
C GLY A 100 -6.76 4.66 17.61
N GLY A 101 -7.44 3.63 17.08
CA GLY A 101 -8.49 3.82 16.09
C GLY A 101 -7.98 4.45 14.79
N LEU A 102 -6.74 4.14 14.39
CA LEU A 102 -6.08 4.74 13.22
C LEU A 102 -6.89 4.57 11.93
N ILE A 103 -7.44 3.35 11.69
CA ILE A 103 -8.23 3.06 10.49
C ILE A 103 -9.64 2.66 10.92
N GLN A 104 -10.58 3.59 10.83
CA GLN A 104 -12.00 3.26 10.92
C GLN A 104 -12.43 2.62 9.59
N ALA A 105 -13.10 1.49 9.68
CA ALA A 105 -13.48 0.69 8.53
C ALA A 105 -14.95 0.32 8.59
N ARG A 106 -15.51 0.03 7.42
CA ARG A 106 -16.81 -0.61 7.29
C ARG A 106 -16.70 -1.81 6.35
N LYS A 107 -17.65 -2.72 6.45
CA LYS A 107 -17.70 -3.91 5.59
C LYS A 107 -17.77 -3.48 4.12
N MET A 108 -16.89 -4.05 3.30
CA MET A 108 -16.94 -3.84 1.85
C MET A 108 -18.09 -4.67 1.25
N LEU A 109 -18.92 -4.01 0.45
CA LEU A 109 -20.00 -4.65 -0.30
C LEU A 109 -19.62 -4.73 -1.77
N MET A 110 -19.43 -5.94 -2.27
CA MET A 110 -19.17 -6.17 -3.69
C MET A 110 -20.46 -6.54 -4.41
N LYS A 111 -20.49 -6.31 -5.73
CA LYS A 111 -21.58 -6.78 -6.60
C LYS A 111 -21.01 -7.70 -7.67
N ASP A 112 -21.74 -8.76 -7.99
CA ASP A 112 -21.43 -9.60 -9.15
C ASP A 112 -21.88 -8.93 -10.47
N ALA A 113 -21.66 -9.63 -11.58
CA ALA A 113 -22.02 -9.14 -12.92
C ALA A 113 -23.53 -8.88 -13.08
N ASP A 114 -24.38 -9.56 -12.30
CA ASP A 114 -25.83 -9.43 -12.29
C ASP A 114 -26.33 -8.36 -11.30
N GLY A 115 -25.40 -7.68 -10.60
CA GLY A 115 -25.69 -6.64 -9.62
C GLY A 115 -26.10 -7.17 -8.24
N LYS A 116 -26.03 -8.48 -7.99
CA LYS A 116 -26.30 -9.08 -6.70
C LYS A 116 -25.13 -8.86 -5.74
N THR A 117 -25.45 -8.54 -4.48
CA THR A 117 -24.43 -8.36 -3.45
C THR A 117 -23.74 -9.68 -3.12
N LEU A 118 -22.41 -9.68 -3.20
CA LEU A 118 -21.54 -10.77 -2.79
C LEU A 118 -21.03 -10.48 -1.38
N ASP A 119 -21.19 -11.44 -0.48
CA ASP A 119 -20.56 -11.39 0.84
C ASP A 119 -19.15 -12.03 0.76
N ILE A 120 -18.13 -11.21 0.93
CA ILE A 120 -16.73 -11.63 0.94
C ILE A 120 -16.15 -11.69 2.37
N GLY A 121 -17.03 -11.73 3.37
CA GLY A 121 -16.65 -11.83 4.78
C GLY A 121 -16.17 -10.52 5.38
N PHE A 122 -15.12 -10.60 6.20
CA PHE A 122 -14.52 -9.48 6.92
C PHE A 122 -13.51 -8.70 6.07
N VAL A 123 -13.88 -8.40 4.85
CA VAL A 123 -13.15 -7.46 3.98
C VAL A 123 -13.73 -6.08 4.19
N GLY A 124 -12.85 -5.10 4.38
CA GLY A 124 -13.25 -3.73 4.69
C GLY A 124 -12.82 -2.71 3.65
N GLU A 125 -13.48 -1.58 3.70
CA GLU A 125 -13.05 -0.33 3.08
C GLU A 125 -12.80 0.72 4.16
N VAL A 126 -11.88 1.64 3.89
CA VAL A 126 -11.54 2.71 4.84
C VAL A 126 -12.67 3.73 4.87
N GLU A 127 -13.21 3.99 6.05
CA GLU A 127 -14.22 5.03 6.29
C GLU A 127 -13.56 6.35 6.68
N SER A 128 -12.61 6.30 7.61
CA SER A 128 -11.80 7.46 7.99
C SER A 128 -10.44 7.04 8.57
N ILE A 129 -9.50 7.99 8.58
CA ILE A 129 -8.17 7.84 9.16
C ILE A 129 -8.01 8.83 10.32
N ASN A 130 -7.64 8.32 11.49
CA ASN A 130 -7.23 9.14 12.64
C ASN A 130 -5.74 9.49 12.48
N ARG A 131 -5.45 10.60 11.81
CA ARG A 131 -4.08 11.03 11.56
C ARG A 131 -3.26 11.34 12.81
N ASP A 132 -3.91 11.68 13.95
CA ASP A 132 -3.22 12.05 15.19
C ASP A 132 -2.28 10.95 15.68
N VAL A 133 -2.61 9.68 15.41
CA VAL A 133 -1.76 8.53 15.74
C VAL A 133 -0.43 8.61 14.97
N VAL A 134 -0.50 8.85 13.66
CA VAL A 134 0.69 8.94 12.80
C VAL A 134 1.47 10.21 13.11
N ASP A 135 0.78 11.36 13.25
CA ASP A 135 1.40 12.65 13.56
C ASP A 135 2.18 12.58 14.89
N THR A 136 1.63 11.89 15.90
CA THR A 136 2.31 11.67 17.20
C THR A 136 3.59 10.87 17.05
N LEU A 137 3.55 9.77 16.27
CA LEU A 137 4.74 8.95 16.05
C LEU A 137 5.81 9.70 15.25
N VAL A 138 5.42 10.38 14.18
CA VAL A 138 6.33 11.15 13.32
C VAL A 138 6.97 12.29 14.09
N SER A 139 6.21 13.04 14.89
CA SER A 139 6.73 14.15 15.71
C SER A 139 7.66 13.66 16.83
N SER A 140 7.53 12.40 17.25
CA SER A 140 8.44 11.74 18.20
C SER A 140 9.63 11.03 17.52
N ASP A 141 9.87 11.34 16.25
CA ASP A 141 10.99 10.83 15.44
C ASP A 141 10.92 9.33 15.12
N PHE A 142 9.74 8.71 15.20
CA PHE A 142 9.54 7.34 14.79
C PHE A 142 9.18 7.21 13.30
N ILE A 143 9.46 6.04 12.74
CA ILE A 143 9.00 5.60 11.42
C ILE A 143 7.79 4.68 11.65
N PRO A 144 6.55 5.12 11.35
CA PRO A 144 5.36 4.27 11.50
C PRO A 144 5.35 3.16 10.44
N VAL A 145 5.10 1.92 10.87
CA VAL A 145 4.89 0.75 10.01
C VAL A 145 3.49 0.22 10.26
N ILE A 146 2.60 0.33 9.28
CA ILE A 146 1.17 0.15 9.44
C ILE A 146 0.70 -1.12 8.72
N ALA A 147 0.09 -2.03 9.47
CA ALA A 147 -0.62 -3.17 8.91
C ALA A 147 -2.04 -2.76 8.47
N PRO A 148 -2.52 -3.20 7.29
CA PRO A 148 -3.78 -2.76 6.71
C PRO A 148 -4.99 -3.52 7.30
N ILE A 149 -5.16 -3.42 8.61
CA ILE A 149 -6.27 -3.97 9.37
C ILE A 149 -7.05 -2.81 9.94
N GLY A 150 -8.31 -2.65 9.56
CA GLY A 150 -9.19 -1.61 10.11
C GLY A 150 -10.11 -2.17 11.19
N VAL A 151 -10.79 -1.29 11.91
CA VAL A 151 -11.79 -1.62 12.91
C VAL A 151 -13.09 -0.89 12.63
N GLY A 152 -14.20 -1.61 12.69
CA GLY A 152 -15.54 -1.03 12.59
C GLY A 152 -16.00 -0.37 13.89
N SER A 153 -17.05 0.42 13.81
CA SER A 153 -17.69 1.07 14.98
C SER A 153 -18.20 0.07 16.02
N ASP A 154 -18.42 -1.18 15.62
CA ASP A 154 -18.82 -2.31 16.45
C ASP A 154 -17.63 -3.08 17.06
N GLY A 155 -16.40 -2.67 16.76
CA GLY A 155 -15.17 -3.35 17.17
C GLY A 155 -14.76 -4.51 16.26
N GLN A 156 -15.49 -4.78 15.18
CA GLN A 156 -15.14 -5.84 14.22
C GLN A 156 -13.89 -5.47 13.43
N SER A 157 -12.95 -6.41 13.34
CA SER A 157 -11.76 -6.25 12.49
C SER A 157 -12.05 -6.52 11.03
N TYR A 158 -11.40 -5.77 10.15
CA TYR A 158 -11.52 -5.92 8.70
C TYR A 158 -10.15 -6.00 8.04
N ASN A 159 -10.01 -6.97 7.13
CA ASN A 159 -8.89 -7.08 6.20
C ASN A 159 -9.07 -6.08 5.07
N ILE A 160 -8.13 -5.17 4.88
CA ILE A 160 -8.23 -4.12 3.86
C ILE A 160 -7.06 -4.25 2.88
N ASN A 161 -7.29 -3.95 1.62
CA ASN A 161 -6.23 -3.90 0.62
C ASN A 161 -5.19 -2.84 0.98
N ALA A 162 -3.91 -3.24 1.00
CA ALA A 162 -2.81 -2.37 1.44
C ALA A 162 -2.60 -1.14 0.53
N ASP A 163 -2.88 -1.25 -0.77
CA ASP A 163 -2.79 -0.11 -1.70
C ASP A 163 -3.85 0.94 -1.34
N LEU A 164 -5.09 0.49 -1.04
CA LEU A 164 -6.18 1.39 -0.61
C LEU A 164 -5.88 2.08 0.72
N VAL A 165 -5.36 1.33 1.70
CA VAL A 165 -4.95 1.90 3.00
C VAL A 165 -3.85 2.94 2.80
N ALA A 166 -2.83 2.63 2.00
CA ALA A 166 -1.74 3.56 1.73
C ALA A 166 -2.22 4.86 1.06
N GLY A 167 -3.15 4.75 0.10
CA GLY A 167 -3.78 5.90 -0.54
C GLY A 167 -4.54 6.76 0.47
N LYS A 168 -5.40 6.15 1.30
CA LYS A 168 -6.20 6.88 2.29
C LYS A 168 -5.36 7.51 3.42
N ILE A 169 -4.29 6.85 3.84
CA ILE A 169 -3.33 7.45 4.78
C ILE A 169 -2.60 8.63 4.13
N ALA A 170 -2.16 8.49 2.87
CA ALA A 170 -1.51 9.59 2.15
C ALA A 170 -2.42 10.81 1.97
N GLU A 171 -3.71 10.59 1.63
CA GLU A 171 -4.73 11.66 1.57
C GLU A 171 -4.89 12.36 2.93
N ALA A 172 -5.10 11.58 4.01
CA ALA A 172 -5.34 12.13 5.36
C ALA A 172 -4.14 12.92 5.90
N LEU A 173 -2.92 12.51 5.56
CA LEU A 173 -1.69 13.19 5.96
C LEU A 173 -1.32 14.36 5.04
N HIS A 174 -2.04 14.59 3.93
CA HIS A 174 -1.64 15.51 2.87
C HIS A 174 -0.19 15.25 2.42
N ALA A 175 0.09 13.97 2.16
CA ALA A 175 1.44 13.54 1.84
C ALA A 175 1.95 14.20 0.54
N GLU A 176 3.23 14.54 0.52
CA GLU A 176 3.90 15.03 -0.69
C GLU A 176 3.94 13.94 -1.78
N LYS A 177 4.21 12.71 -1.38
CA LYS A 177 4.35 11.58 -2.30
C LYS A 177 3.69 10.33 -1.75
N LEU A 178 2.90 9.65 -2.59
CA LEU A 178 2.50 8.26 -2.40
C LEU A 178 3.38 7.38 -3.30
N VAL A 179 4.14 6.46 -2.73
CA VAL A 179 4.96 5.52 -3.50
C VAL A 179 4.39 4.11 -3.35
N LEU A 180 4.02 3.49 -4.46
CA LEU A 180 3.48 2.13 -4.53
C LEU A 180 4.52 1.19 -5.15
N LEU A 181 5.15 0.34 -4.33
CA LEU A 181 6.04 -0.71 -4.83
C LEU A 181 5.21 -1.85 -5.42
N THR A 182 5.58 -2.26 -6.63
CA THR A 182 4.89 -3.30 -7.39
C THR A 182 5.89 -4.30 -7.97
N ASN A 183 5.38 -5.30 -8.70
CA ASN A 183 6.20 -6.26 -9.45
C ASN A 183 6.28 -5.92 -10.95
N VAL A 184 6.00 -4.68 -11.33
CA VAL A 184 6.10 -4.19 -12.70
C VAL A 184 6.86 -2.88 -12.72
N ALA A 185 7.54 -2.60 -13.83
CA ALA A 185 8.37 -1.40 -13.98
C ALA A 185 7.59 -0.07 -13.89
N GLY A 186 6.28 -0.12 -14.01
CA GLY A 186 5.38 1.03 -14.02
C GLY A 186 4.23 0.80 -14.99
N LEU A 187 3.53 1.87 -15.30
CA LEU A 187 2.50 1.87 -16.33
C LEU A 187 3.14 1.74 -17.71
N GLN A 188 2.62 0.86 -18.55
CA GLN A 188 3.15 0.65 -19.89
C GLN A 188 2.14 1.05 -20.96
N ASP A 189 2.63 1.59 -22.07
CA ASP A 189 1.84 1.78 -23.28
C ASP A 189 1.56 0.43 -23.99
N LYS A 190 0.81 0.47 -25.09
CA LYS A 190 0.44 -0.73 -25.90
C LYS A 190 1.64 -1.45 -26.53
N VAL A 191 2.81 -0.82 -26.56
CA VAL A 191 4.06 -1.39 -27.13
C VAL A 191 5.09 -1.73 -26.05
N GLY A 192 4.75 -1.55 -24.76
CA GLY A 192 5.56 -1.96 -23.62
C GLY A 192 6.52 -0.91 -23.07
N ASN A 193 6.47 0.34 -23.52
CA ASN A 193 7.27 1.42 -22.94
C ASN A 193 6.65 1.89 -21.62
N VAL A 194 7.50 2.10 -20.63
CA VAL A 194 7.06 2.68 -19.34
C VAL A 194 6.68 4.14 -19.57
N LEU A 195 5.48 4.49 -19.12
CA LEU A 195 4.96 5.85 -19.14
C LEU A 195 5.28 6.55 -17.83
N THR A 196 5.81 7.77 -17.90
CA THR A 196 6.09 8.60 -16.73
C THR A 196 5.64 10.03 -16.98
N GLY A 197 5.53 10.83 -15.89
CA GLY A 197 5.13 12.24 -16.00
C GLY A 197 3.68 12.43 -16.46
N LEU A 198 2.77 11.53 -16.06
CA LEU A 198 1.37 11.57 -16.45
C LEU A 198 0.56 12.52 -15.56
N THR A 199 -0.38 13.25 -16.16
CA THR A 199 -1.44 13.92 -15.43
C THR A 199 -2.58 12.96 -15.10
N THR A 200 -3.38 13.26 -14.07
CA THR A 200 -4.59 12.49 -13.75
C THR A 200 -5.52 12.34 -14.95
N LYS A 201 -5.64 13.39 -15.78
CA LYS A 201 -6.45 13.37 -17.02
C LYS A 201 -5.91 12.35 -18.04
N GLN A 202 -4.60 12.34 -18.27
CA GLN A 202 -3.99 11.38 -19.20
C GLN A 202 -4.18 9.94 -18.71
N VAL A 203 -4.10 9.71 -17.40
CA VAL A 203 -4.37 8.37 -16.82
C VAL A 203 -5.82 7.97 -17.04
N ASP A 204 -6.79 8.86 -16.82
CA ASP A 204 -8.20 8.61 -17.11
C ASP A 204 -8.42 8.26 -18.61
N GLU A 205 -7.77 8.95 -19.53
CA GLU A 205 -7.82 8.68 -20.98
C GLU A 205 -7.24 7.29 -21.31
N LEU A 206 -6.11 6.89 -20.69
CA LEU A 206 -5.49 5.58 -20.88
C LEU A 206 -6.33 4.42 -20.30
N ILE A 207 -7.15 4.68 -19.30
CA ILE A 207 -8.14 3.71 -18.78
C ILE A 207 -9.28 3.57 -19.79
N VAL A 208 -9.82 4.67 -20.30
CA VAL A 208 -10.95 4.68 -21.25
C VAL A 208 -10.57 4.01 -22.58
N ASP A 209 -9.37 4.25 -23.10
CA ASP A 209 -8.89 3.68 -24.36
C ASP A 209 -8.41 2.23 -24.25
N GLY A 210 -8.45 1.64 -23.03
CA GLY A 210 -8.07 0.26 -22.74
C GLY A 210 -6.57 -0.02 -22.75
N THR A 211 -5.73 1.00 -22.71
CA THR A 211 -4.27 0.84 -22.54
C THR A 211 -3.98 0.29 -21.14
N ILE A 212 -4.69 0.80 -20.13
CA ILE A 212 -4.63 0.29 -18.76
C ILE A 212 -5.78 -0.69 -18.55
N TYR A 213 -5.46 -1.94 -18.23
CA TYR A 213 -6.44 -2.99 -18.03
C TYR A 213 -6.01 -4.03 -16.98
N GLY A 214 -6.93 -4.90 -16.60
CA GLY A 214 -6.67 -6.07 -15.76
C GLY A 214 -6.18 -5.71 -14.35
N GLY A 215 -5.18 -6.44 -13.86
CA GLY A 215 -4.67 -6.35 -12.49
C GLY A 215 -4.00 -5.02 -12.12
N MET A 216 -3.67 -4.18 -13.12
CA MET A 216 -3.12 -2.84 -12.87
C MET A 216 -4.19 -1.81 -12.51
N LEU A 217 -5.45 -1.99 -12.97
CA LEU A 217 -6.53 -1.03 -12.72
C LEU A 217 -6.69 -0.66 -11.24
N PRO A 218 -6.75 -1.59 -10.28
CA PRO A 218 -6.91 -1.23 -8.87
C PRO A 218 -5.75 -0.38 -8.32
N LYS A 219 -4.52 -0.64 -8.75
CA LYS A 219 -3.33 0.11 -8.32
C LYS A 219 -3.31 1.52 -8.89
N ILE A 220 -3.60 1.62 -10.18
CA ILE A 220 -3.70 2.90 -10.88
C ILE A 220 -4.84 3.73 -10.29
N GLN A 221 -5.99 3.11 -10.03
CA GLN A 221 -7.11 3.80 -9.41
C GLN A 221 -6.74 4.35 -8.03
N CYS A 222 -6.04 3.55 -7.21
CA CYS A 222 -5.55 4.00 -5.91
C CYS A 222 -4.60 5.21 -6.04
N ALA A 223 -3.64 5.16 -6.97
CA ALA A 223 -2.71 6.26 -7.22
C ALA A 223 -3.43 7.53 -7.72
N LEU A 224 -4.39 7.34 -8.62
CA LEU A 224 -5.21 8.41 -9.20
C LEU A 224 -6.11 9.08 -8.14
N ASP A 225 -6.80 8.28 -7.32
CA ASP A 225 -7.67 8.76 -6.25
C ASP A 225 -6.88 9.52 -5.20
N ALA A 226 -5.70 9.05 -4.82
CA ALA A 226 -4.82 9.74 -3.89
C ALA A 226 -4.41 11.13 -4.40
N VAL A 227 -4.03 11.25 -5.67
CA VAL A 227 -3.67 12.55 -6.28
C VAL A 227 -4.90 13.46 -6.39
N LYS A 228 -6.05 12.92 -6.80
CA LYS A 228 -7.33 13.67 -6.83
C LYS A 228 -7.77 14.07 -5.41
N GLY A 229 -7.43 13.28 -4.39
CA GLY A 229 -7.68 13.52 -2.97
C GLY A 229 -6.70 14.49 -2.29
N GLY A 230 -5.74 15.05 -3.03
CA GLY A 230 -4.84 16.12 -2.53
C GLY A 230 -3.40 15.71 -2.25
N VAL A 231 -3.00 14.46 -2.51
CA VAL A 231 -1.59 14.07 -2.53
C VAL A 231 -0.91 14.74 -3.72
N THR A 232 0.27 15.34 -3.52
CA THR A 232 0.95 16.11 -4.58
C THR A 232 1.33 15.23 -5.77
N SER A 233 1.84 14.03 -5.51
CA SER A 233 2.19 13.06 -6.55
C SER A 233 2.05 11.62 -6.08
N SER A 234 1.75 10.71 -7.02
CA SER A 234 1.78 9.26 -6.80
C SER A 234 2.78 8.61 -7.74
N HIS A 235 3.54 7.66 -7.21
CA HIS A 235 4.60 6.96 -7.92
C HIS A 235 4.33 5.46 -7.90
N ILE A 236 4.41 4.80 -9.05
CA ILE A 236 4.28 3.34 -9.17
C ILE A 236 5.63 2.83 -9.67
N ILE A 237 6.33 2.09 -8.81
CA ILE A 237 7.71 1.69 -9.06
C ILE A 237 7.89 0.17 -8.93
N ASP A 238 8.95 -0.35 -9.57
CA ASP A 238 9.32 -1.75 -9.49
C ASP A 238 10.08 -2.03 -8.18
N GLY A 239 9.43 -2.71 -7.26
CA GLY A 239 10.06 -3.12 -5.99
C GLY A 239 11.11 -4.23 -6.13
N ARG A 240 11.40 -4.72 -7.34
CA ARG A 240 12.48 -5.66 -7.63
C ARG A 240 13.80 -4.97 -7.99
N VAL A 241 13.81 -3.67 -8.07
CA VAL A 241 15.01 -2.85 -8.27
C VAL A 241 15.59 -2.49 -6.92
N GLU A 242 16.88 -2.73 -6.71
CA GLU A 242 17.57 -2.27 -5.50
C GLU A 242 17.51 -0.75 -5.40
N HIS A 243 17.32 -0.26 -4.20
CA HIS A 243 17.19 1.18 -3.91
C HIS A 243 16.13 1.91 -4.75
N ALA A 244 15.06 1.19 -5.17
CA ALA A 244 14.02 1.73 -6.03
C ALA A 244 13.38 3.01 -5.47
N VAL A 245 13.20 3.09 -4.15
CA VAL A 245 12.59 4.26 -3.50
C VAL A 245 13.51 5.47 -3.58
N LEU A 246 14.81 5.31 -3.33
CA LEU A 246 15.78 6.41 -3.45
C LEU A 246 15.96 6.86 -4.90
N LEU A 247 16.06 5.91 -5.83
CA LEU A 247 16.16 6.21 -7.26
C LEU A 247 14.96 7.04 -7.75
N GLU A 248 13.74 6.68 -7.32
CA GLU A 248 12.53 7.43 -7.69
C GLU A 248 12.46 8.83 -7.05
N ILE A 249 12.94 8.98 -5.81
CA ILE A 249 12.78 10.23 -5.07
C ILE A 249 13.92 11.22 -5.35
N PHE A 250 15.13 10.73 -5.57
CA PHE A 250 16.35 11.55 -5.64
C PHE A 250 16.96 11.68 -7.05
N THR A 251 16.34 11.06 -8.07
CA THR A 251 16.80 11.23 -9.46
C THR A 251 15.74 11.89 -10.33
N ASP A 252 16.17 12.67 -11.31
CA ASP A 252 15.27 13.39 -12.22
C ASP A 252 14.49 12.44 -13.15
N THR A 253 15.09 11.31 -13.51
CA THR A 253 14.48 10.33 -14.44
C THR A 253 13.55 9.36 -13.74
N GLY A 254 13.71 9.12 -12.43
CA GLY A 254 12.98 8.11 -11.69
C GLY A 254 13.18 6.69 -12.21
N VAL A 255 12.41 5.74 -11.69
CA VAL A 255 12.43 4.32 -12.10
C VAL A 255 11.04 3.76 -12.38
N GLY A 256 10.01 4.61 -12.42
CA GLY A 256 8.64 4.18 -12.55
C GLY A 256 7.71 5.19 -13.22
N THR A 257 6.44 5.12 -12.86
CA THR A 257 5.40 6.03 -13.33
C THR A 257 5.08 7.07 -12.29
N LEU A 258 5.28 8.34 -12.64
CA LEU A 258 4.86 9.50 -11.86
C LEU A 258 3.47 9.97 -12.34
N ILE A 259 2.56 10.21 -11.40
CA ILE A 259 1.22 10.77 -11.65
C ILE A 259 1.02 12.04 -10.81
N THR A 260 0.59 13.13 -11.45
CA THR A 260 0.34 14.44 -10.81
C THR A 260 -0.97 15.05 -11.30
N ASN A 261 -1.52 16.05 -10.59
CA ASN A 261 -2.69 16.80 -11.07
C ASN A 261 -2.37 17.77 -12.21
N ASN A 262 -1.17 18.33 -12.23
CA ASN A 262 -0.75 19.33 -13.21
C ASN A 262 0.41 18.78 -14.06
N GLN A 263 0.51 19.25 -15.31
CA GLN A 263 1.76 19.09 -16.05
C GLN A 263 2.84 19.87 -15.31
N GLN A 264 3.65 19.17 -14.54
CA GLN A 264 4.92 19.74 -14.10
C GLN A 264 5.80 19.80 -15.36
N ALA A 265 6.26 20.99 -15.71
CA ALA A 265 7.35 21.11 -16.68
C ALA A 265 8.55 20.37 -16.05
N ILE A 266 8.94 19.30 -16.71
CA ILE A 266 10.18 18.54 -16.41
C ILE A 266 11.36 19.42 -16.78
#